data_129a204cba3c8c93e70d0df6c2ed4592
#
_entry.id   129a204cba3c8c93e70d0df6c2ed4592
#
_cell.length_a   1.000
_cell.length_b   1.000
_cell.length_c   1.000
_cell.angle_alpha   90.00
_cell.angle_beta   90.00
_cell.angle_gamma   90.00
#
_symmetry.space_group_name_H-M   'P 1'
#
loop_
_entity.id
_entity.type
_entity.pdbx_description
1 polymer ?
#
loop_
_entity_poly.entity_id
_entity_poly.type
_entity_poly.pdbx_seq_one_letter_code
_entity_poly.pdbx_strand_id
1 'polypeptide(L)'
;MKWNSGTLLYIHVAPKASANMVELDEAELIEGKGIVSDRYYNETGTYSPIPDIRDVTLIEKEVLDALAANQPPLQDKPIILKPIEHRRNLTTSGVPLNYLVGKKFQIGEVILKGGRLNFPCKYLADLLKKPLVLPLYNRSGLNLSLIHI
;
A
#
# COMPACT_ATOMS: atom_id res chain seq x y z
N MET A 1 -3.25 -14.57 -18.66
CA MET A 1 -4.19 -13.47 -18.39
C MET A 1 -3.43 -12.15 -18.47
N LYS A 2 -3.98 -11.20 -19.16
CA LYS A 2 -3.34 -9.89 -19.35
C LYS A 2 -4.26 -8.81 -18.78
N TRP A 3 -3.77 -8.08 -17.80
CA TRP A 3 -4.46 -6.91 -17.28
C TRP A 3 -3.93 -5.69 -18.02
N ASN A 4 -4.76 -5.09 -18.83
CA ASN A 4 -4.34 -3.97 -19.67
C ASN A 4 -4.38 -2.63 -18.95
N SER A 5 -5.22 -2.52 -17.93
CA SER A 5 -5.33 -1.27 -17.20
C SER A 5 -5.94 -1.48 -15.81
N GLY A 6 -5.46 -0.70 -14.90
CA GLY A 6 -6.08 -0.41 -13.62
C GLY A 6 -6.10 1.09 -13.43
N THR A 7 -6.58 1.56 -12.31
CA THR A 7 -6.66 2.98 -11.99
C THR A 7 -5.92 3.28 -10.71
N LEU A 8 -5.06 4.28 -10.75
CA LEU A 8 -4.45 4.86 -9.54
C LEU A 8 -5.44 5.89 -8.99
N LEU A 9 -5.97 5.62 -7.80
CA LEU A 9 -6.99 6.48 -7.18
C LEU A 9 -6.40 7.53 -6.25
N TYR A 10 -5.43 7.14 -5.42
CA TYR A 10 -4.85 8.02 -4.41
C TYR A 10 -3.36 7.78 -4.24
N ILE A 11 -2.63 8.84 -3.91
CA ILE A 11 -1.22 8.82 -3.54
C ILE A 11 -1.10 9.43 -2.15
N HIS A 12 -0.50 8.70 -1.21
CA HIS A 12 -0.28 9.16 0.15
C HIS A 12 1.15 8.97 0.59
N VAL A 13 1.68 9.96 1.29
CA VAL A 13 3.01 9.91 1.92
C VAL A 13 2.94 10.40 3.36
N ALA A 14 3.89 9.98 4.16
CA ALA A 14 4.10 10.53 5.51
C ALA A 14 5.59 10.79 5.70
N PRO A 15 5.99 11.91 6.32
CA PRO A 15 7.41 12.27 6.44
C PRO A 15 8.19 11.37 7.38
N LYS A 16 7.52 10.71 8.32
CA LYS A 16 8.13 9.80 9.30
C LYS A 16 7.11 8.83 9.86
N ALA A 17 7.58 7.84 10.62
CA ALA A 17 6.73 6.87 11.29
C ALA A 17 5.66 7.55 12.14
N SER A 18 4.46 7.03 12.09
CA SER A 18 3.27 7.49 12.83
C SER A 18 2.81 8.92 12.53
N ALA A 19 3.48 9.65 11.64
CA ALA A 19 3.00 10.95 11.18
C ALA A 19 1.73 10.80 10.35
N ASN A 20 0.91 11.85 10.30
CA ASN A 20 -0.27 11.87 9.46
C ASN A 20 0.11 11.67 7.99
N MET A 21 -0.69 10.88 7.29
CA MET A 21 -0.56 10.74 5.85
C MET A 21 -1.06 12.00 5.15
N VAL A 22 -0.40 12.36 4.06
CA VAL A 22 -0.75 13.51 3.22
C VAL A 22 -1.09 12.99 1.83
N GLU A 23 -2.20 13.43 1.26
CA GLU A 23 -2.58 13.09 -0.10
C GLU A 23 -1.87 14.00 -1.09
N LEU A 24 -1.35 13.42 -2.17
CA LEU A 24 -0.69 14.13 -3.25
C LEU A 24 -1.46 13.93 -4.56
N ASP A 25 -1.50 14.98 -5.39
CA ASP A 25 -2.02 14.87 -6.76
C ASP A 25 -0.99 14.24 -7.70
N GLU A 26 0.29 14.53 -7.44
CA GLU A 26 1.42 13.99 -8.18
C GLU A 26 2.54 13.62 -7.22
N ALA A 27 3.34 12.64 -7.58
CA ALA A 27 4.48 12.22 -6.79
C ALA A 27 5.72 12.06 -7.68
N GLU A 28 6.87 12.44 -7.14
CA GLU A 28 8.17 12.16 -7.73
C GLU A 28 8.74 10.90 -7.08
N LEU A 29 9.22 9.98 -7.92
CA LEU A 29 9.81 8.74 -7.47
C LEU A 29 11.27 8.68 -7.88
N ILE A 30 12.12 8.19 -7.00
CA ILE A 30 13.55 8.02 -7.24
C ILE A 30 13.87 6.53 -7.22
N GLU A 31 14.49 6.05 -8.28
CA GLU A 31 14.87 4.64 -8.43
C GLU A 31 15.67 4.15 -7.22
N GLY A 32 15.27 3.01 -6.67
CA GLY A 32 15.90 2.41 -5.51
C GLY A 32 15.63 3.09 -4.17
N LYS A 33 14.84 4.16 -4.14
CA LYS A 33 14.54 4.91 -2.91
C LYS A 33 13.05 5.00 -2.60
N GLY A 34 12.20 5.24 -3.61
CA GLY A 34 10.77 5.36 -3.44
C GLY A 34 10.23 6.75 -3.72
N ILE A 35 9.17 7.13 -3.01
CA ILE A 35 8.46 8.40 -3.23
C ILE A 35 9.11 9.50 -2.41
N VAL A 36 9.52 10.57 -3.07
CA VAL A 36 10.09 11.76 -2.41
C VAL A 36 9.14 12.24 -1.31
N SER A 37 9.71 12.56 -0.16
CA SER A 37 9.03 13.01 1.07
C SER A 37 8.28 11.92 1.82
N ASP A 38 8.33 10.65 1.38
CA ASP A 38 7.77 9.55 2.14
C ASP A 38 8.78 9.04 3.19
N ARG A 39 8.26 8.45 4.26
CA ARG A 39 9.06 7.90 5.37
C ARG A 39 10.05 6.81 4.93
N TYR A 40 9.70 6.00 3.95
CA TYR A 40 10.61 4.96 3.45
C TYR A 40 11.70 5.53 2.55
N TYR A 41 11.40 6.58 1.80
CA TYR A 41 12.41 7.37 1.09
C TYR A 41 13.38 8.04 2.09
N ASN A 42 12.83 8.60 3.17
CA ASN A 42 13.58 9.32 4.21
C ASN A 42 14.29 8.40 5.21
N GLU A 43 14.03 7.09 5.17
CA GLU A 43 14.51 6.08 6.12
C GLU A 43 14.05 6.37 7.57
N THR A 44 12.86 6.92 7.72
CA THR A 44 12.25 7.28 9.01
C THR A 44 10.98 6.51 9.32
N GLY A 45 10.68 5.46 8.56
CA GLY A 45 9.53 4.59 8.80
C GLY A 45 9.77 3.61 9.95
N THR A 46 8.69 3.06 10.48
CA THR A 46 8.73 2.09 11.58
C THR A 46 9.64 0.89 11.26
N TYR A 47 9.62 0.43 10.01
CA TYR A 47 10.37 -0.74 9.57
C TYR A 47 11.63 -0.41 8.78
N SER A 48 11.98 0.88 8.64
CA SER A 48 13.15 1.31 7.86
C SER A 48 14.47 0.66 8.30
N PRO A 49 14.73 0.40 9.60
CA PRO A 49 15.96 -0.26 10.02
C PRO A 49 16.08 -1.71 9.57
N ILE A 50 14.98 -2.35 9.16
CA ILE A 50 14.96 -3.76 8.74
C ILE A 50 15.04 -3.81 7.22
N PRO A 51 16.09 -4.43 6.63
CA PRO A 51 16.19 -4.58 5.18
C PRO A 51 14.99 -5.34 4.61
N ASP A 52 14.30 -4.73 3.66
CA ASP A 52 13.14 -5.32 2.99
C ASP A 52 12.76 -4.52 1.75
N ILE A 53 11.87 -5.06 0.92
CA ILE A 53 11.31 -4.38 -0.23
C ILE A 53 10.14 -3.53 0.23
N ARG A 54 10.29 -2.20 0.12
CA ARG A 54 9.23 -1.25 0.51
C ARG A 54 9.40 0.13 -0.11
N ASP A 55 10.03 0.22 -1.26
CA ASP A 55 10.18 1.52 -1.94
C ASP A 55 8.82 2.19 -2.14
N VAL A 56 7.83 1.39 -2.56
CA VAL A 56 6.44 1.82 -2.74
C VAL A 56 5.52 0.70 -2.24
N THR A 57 4.44 1.07 -1.60
CA THR A 57 3.44 0.11 -1.10
C THR A 57 2.06 0.42 -1.68
N LEU A 58 1.32 -0.61 -2.05
CA LEU A 58 0.00 -0.48 -2.68
C LEU A 58 -1.05 -1.29 -1.92
N ILE A 59 -2.31 -0.85 -2.02
CA ILE A 59 -3.47 -1.64 -1.61
C ILE A 59 -4.62 -1.42 -2.61
N GLU A 60 -5.47 -2.43 -2.76
CA GLU A 60 -6.64 -2.36 -3.64
C GLU A 60 -7.81 -1.65 -2.94
N LYS A 61 -8.47 -0.75 -3.65
CA LYS A 61 -9.72 -0.13 -3.20
C LYS A 61 -10.79 -1.19 -2.92
N GLU A 62 -10.80 -2.26 -3.72
CA GLU A 62 -11.72 -3.39 -3.56
C GLU A 62 -11.60 -4.05 -2.18
N VAL A 63 -10.39 -4.07 -1.60
CA VAL A 63 -10.20 -4.56 -0.23
C VAL A 63 -10.85 -3.62 0.78
N LEU A 64 -10.70 -2.31 0.61
CA LEU A 64 -11.35 -1.33 1.47
C LEU A 64 -12.88 -1.46 1.40
N ASP A 65 -13.40 -1.68 0.19
CA ASP A 65 -14.84 -1.89 -0.02
C ASP A 65 -15.32 -3.18 0.63
N ALA A 66 -14.53 -4.25 0.54
CA ALA A 66 -14.85 -5.53 1.20
C ALA A 66 -14.89 -5.40 2.72
N LEU A 67 -13.96 -4.67 3.32
CA LEU A 67 -13.96 -4.39 4.76
C LEU A 67 -15.23 -3.61 5.16
N ALA A 68 -15.61 -2.62 4.37
CA ALA A 68 -16.81 -1.82 4.62
C ALA A 68 -18.10 -2.65 4.47
N ALA A 69 -18.09 -3.67 3.62
CA ALA A 69 -19.19 -4.61 3.44
C ALA A 69 -19.13 -5.81 4.40
N ASN A 70 -18.12 -5.89 5.26
CA ASN A 70 -17.84 -7.01 6.14
C ASN A 70 -17.75 -8.35 5.38
N GLN A 71 -16.95 -8.38 4.32
CA GLN A 71 -16.78 -9.51 3.40
C GLN A 71 -15.33 -10.01 3.38
N PRO A 72 -15.05 -11.26 3.80
CA PRO A 72 -15.97 -12.15 4.53
C PRO A 72 -16.29 -11.59 5.92
N PRO A 73 -17.35 -12.06 6.57
CA PRO A 73 -17.77 -11.51 7.87
C PRO A 73 -16.86 -12.01 9.00
N LEU A 74 -15.64 -11.50 9.04
CA LEU A 74 -14.62 -11.87 10.03
C LEU A 74 -14.75 -11.08 11.34
N GLN A 75 -15.58 -10.05 11.34
CA GLN A 75 -15.82 -9.19 12.49
C GLN A 75 -17.33 -9.05 12.71
N ASP A 76 -17.73 -8.67 13.93
CA ASP A 76 -19.14 -8.43 14.26
C ASP A 76 -19.70 -7.19 13.53
N LYS A 77 -18.82 -6.27 13.16
CA LYS A 77 -19.19 -5.01 12.51
C LYS A 77 -18.31 -4.76 11.29
N PRO A 78 -18.83 -4.06 10.27
CA PRO A 78 -18.01 -3.57 9.18
C PRO A 78 -16.84 -2.70 9.68
N ILE A 79 -15.74 -2.72 8.94
CA ILE A 79 -14.58 -1.87 9.22
C ILE A 79 -14.51 -0.81 8.13
N ILE A 80 -14.58 0.45 8.53
CA ILE A 80 -14.37 1.57 7.61
C ILE A 80 -12.90 1.97 7.68
N LEU A 81 -12.17 1.65 6.63
CA LEU A 81 -10.76 2.01 6.49
C LEU A 81 -10.64 2.95 5.29
N LYS A 82 -10.36 4.21 5.57
CA LYS A 82 -10.25 5.24 4.53
C LYS A 82 -8.90 5.13 3.81
N PRO A 83 -8.81 5.57 2.54
CA PRO A 83 -7.53 5.57 1.81
C PRO A 83 -6.39 6.26 2.56
N ILE A 84 -6.66 7.34 3.26
CA ILE A 84 -5.64 8.06 4.05
C ILE A 84 -5.20 7.30 5.31
N GLU A 85 -5.92 6.26 5.72
CA GLU A 85 -5.68 5.56 6.97
C GLU A 85 -4.84 4.28 6.81
N HIS A 86 -4.91 3.60 5.66
CA HIS A 86 -4.28 2.28 5.51
C HIS A 86 -2.75 2.30 5.49
N ARG A 87 -2.17 3.47 5.34
CA ARG A 87 -0.71 3.70 5.36
C ARG A 87 0.06 3.04 4.23
N ARG A 88 -0.60 2.64 3.16
CA ARG A 88 0.06 2.30 1.89
C ARG A 88 0.15 3.57 1.06
N ASN A 89 1.20 3.67 0.24
CA ASN A 89 1.43 4.86 -0.57
C ASN A 89 0.37 5.04 -1.65
N LEU A 90 -0.01 3.96 -2.31
CA LEU A 90 -0.92 4.02 -3.45
C LEU A 90 -2.17 3.20 -3.17
N THR A 91 -3.31 3.75 -3.56
CA THR A 91 -4.59 3.03 -3.60
C THR A 91 -4.99 2.87 -5.06
N THR A 92 -5.16 1.62 -5.49
CA THR A 92 -5.50 1.29 -6.88
C THR A 92 -6.84 0.58 -6.97
N SER A 93 -7.40 0.52 -8.17
CA SER A 93 -8.58 -0.30 -8.48
C SER A 93 -8.41 -1.01 -9.81
N GLY A 94 -9.11 -2.14 -9.96
CA GLY A 94 -9.12 -2.91 -11.20
C GLY A 94 -7.87 -3.73 -11.46
N VAL A 95 -6.98 -3.88 -10.47
CA VAL A 95 -5.74 -4.66 -10.60
C VAL A 95 -5.62 -5.64 -9.45
N PRO A 96 -5.53 -6.95 -9.72
CA PRO A 96 -5.36 -7.96 -8.68
C PRO A 96 -3.91 -8.01 -8.21
N LEU A 97 -3.57 -7.22 -7.20
CA LEU A 97 -2.19 -6.98 -6.77
C LEU A 97 -1.45 -8.26 -6.35
N ASN A 98 -2.14 -9.23 -5.76
CA ASN A 98 -1.50 -10.47 -5.32
C ASN A 98 -0.84 -11.24 -6.47
N TYR A 99 -1.34 -11.08 -7.69
CA TYR A 99 -0.79 -11.74 -8.88
C TYR A 99 0.39 -11.01 -9.50
N LEU A 100 0.75 -9.86 -8.98
CA LEU A 100 1.88 -9.06 -9.48
C LEU A 100 3.20 -9.35 -8.76
N VAL A 101 3.23 -10.25 -7.80
CA VAL A 101 4.49 -10.65 -7.16
C VAL A 101 5.46 -11.19 -8.21
N GLY A 102 6.68 -10.66 -8.23
CA GLY A 102 7.71 -11.03 -9.19
C GLY A 102 7.52 -10.46 -10.59
N LYS A 103 6.47 -9.70 -10.84
CA LYS A 103 6.17 -9.14 -12.17
C LYS A 103 6.51 -7.66 -12.23
N LYS A 104 6.93 -7.24 -13.42
CA LYS A 104 7.13 -5.82 -13.74
C LYS A 104 5.85 -5.24 -14.31
N PHE A 105 5.54 -4.01 -13.92
CA PHE A 105 4.39 -3.28 -14.41
C PHE A 105 4.65 -1.78 -14.35
N GLN A 106 3.80 -1.02 -15.02
CA GLN A 106 3.98 0.42 -15.15
C GLN A 106 2.82 1.17 -14.49
N ILE A 107 3.16 2.22 -13.76
CA ILE A 107 2.20 3.21 -13.26
C ILE A 107 2.70 4.57 -13.73
N GLY A 108 1.89 5.27 -14.53
CA GLY A 108 2.34 6.53 -15.14
C GLY A 108 3.62 6.32 -15.93
N GLU A 109 4.67 7.03 -15.60
CA GLU A 109 5.97 6.97 -16.27
C GLU A 109 6.97 6.02 -15.60
N VAL A 110 6.59 5.39 -14.47
CA VAL A 110 7.52 4.60 -13.68
C VAL A 110 7.29 3.11 -13.86
N ILE A 111 8.37 2.32 -13.82
CA ILE A 111 8.32 0.87 -13.87
C ILE A 111 8.66 0.31 -12.49
N LEU A 112 7.78 -0.54 -12.00
CA LEU A 112 7.84 -1.13 -10.67
C LEU A 112 7.91 -2.65 -10.80
N LYS A 113 8.47 -3.28 -9.79
CA LYS A 113 8.46 -4.74 -9.69
C LYS A 113 7.76 -5.15 -8.39
N GLY A 114 6.81 -6.06 -8.50
CA GLY A 114 6.16 -6.66 -7.35
C GLY A 114 7.19 -7.44 -6.54
N GLY A 115 7.35 -7.10 -5.27
CA GLY A 115 8.31 -7.74 -4.39
C GLY A 115 7.65 -8.85 -3.58
N ARG A 116 6.85 -8.47 -2.63
CA ARG A 116 6.12 -9.41 -1.77
C ARG A 116 4.78 -8.83 -1.35
N LEU A 117 3.90 -9.72 -0.90
CA LEU A 117 2.65 -9.29 -0.28
C LEU A 117 2.95 -8.52 1.00
N ASN A 118 2.22 -7.46 1.24
CA ASN A 118 2.27 -6.75 2.50
C ASN A 118 1.54 -7.59 3.56
N PHE A 119 2.14 -7.72 4.73
CA PHE A 119 1.52 -8.45 5.82
C PHE A 119 0.73 -7.49 6.71
N PRO A 120 -0.45 -7.91 7.21
CA PRO A 120 -1.14 -7.14 8.22
C PRO A 120 -0.30 -7.12 9.49
N CYS A 121 -0.22 -5.96 10.15
CA CYS A 121 0.60 -5.84 11.35
C CYS A 121 -0.18 -5.24 12.51
N LYS A 122 0.22 -5.63 13.69
CA LYS A 122 -0.37 -5.11 14.92
C LYS A 122 -0.14 -3.60 15.05
N TYR A 123 0.97 -3.08 14.53
CA TYR A 123 1.26 -1.65 14.54
C TYR A 123 0.13 -0.81 13.92
N LEU A 124 -0.35 -1.20 12.73
CA LEU A 124 -1.44 -0.48 12.07
C LEU A 124 -2.75 -0.62 12.85
N ALA A 125 -3.05 -1.83 13.31
CA ALA A 125 -4.25 -2.07 14.10
C ALA A 125 -4.26 -1.21 15.38
N ASP A 126 -3.15 -1.15 16.09
CA ASP A 126 -3.01 -0.34 17.31
C ASP A 126 -3.07 1.16 17.01
N LEU A 127 -2.40 1.61 15.95
CA LEU A 127 -2.39 3.02 15.54
C LEU A 127 -3.80 3.53 15.25
N LEU A 128 -4.60 2.75 14.53
CA LEU A 128 -5.96 3.13 14.14
C LEU A 128 -7.02 2.67 15.14
N LYS A 129 -6.66 1.85 16.12
CA LYS A 129 -7.58 1.23 17.08
C LYS A 129 -8.70 0.46 16.37
N LYS A 130 -8.34 -0.33 15.37
CA LYS A 130 -9.25 -1.16 14.54
C LYS A 130 -8.73 -2.59 14.47
N PRO A 131 -9.58 -3.61 14.46
CA PRO A 131 -9.16 -5.01 14.39
C PRO A 131 -8.77 -5.43 12.97
N LEU A 132 -7.60 -4.99 12.50
CA LEU A 132 -7.20 -5.10 11.09
C LEU A 132 -6.36 -6.33 10.75
N VAL A 133 -5.78 -7.03 11.72
CA VAL A 133 -4.82 -8.11 11.40
C VAL A 133 -5.48 -9.23 10.62
N LEU A 134 -6.51 -9.86 11.16
CA LEU A 134 -7.19 -10.96 10.47
C LEU A 134 -7.95 -10.50 9.22
N PRO A 135 -8.72 -9.39 9.25
CA PRO A 135 -9.42 -8.94 8.05
C PRO A 135 -8.53 -8.58 6.86
N LEU A 136 -7.29 -8.16 7.10
CA LEU A 136 -6.34 -7.85 6.03
C LEU A 136 -5.45 -9.04 5.63
N TYR A 137 -5.59 -10.19 6.25
CA TYR A 137 -4.75 -11.34 5.93
C TYR A 137 -4.92 -11.75 4.46
N ASN A 138 -3.79 -11.87 3.76
CA ASN A 138 -3.71 -12.15 2.31
C ASN A 138 -4.29 -11.07 1.39
N ARG A 139 -4.71 -9.93 1.91
CA ARG A 139 -5.22 -8.80 1.11
C ARG A 139 -4.76 -7.45 1.66
N SER A 140 -3.60 -7.45 2.31
CA SER A 140 -3.02 -6.24 2.92
C SER A 140 -2.20 -5.39 1.93
N GLY A 141 -2.14 -5.79 0.67
CA GLY A 141 -1.47 -5.06 -0.38
C GLY A 141 -0.14 -5.67 -0.82
N LEU A 142 0.61 -4.90 -1.58
CA LEU A 142 1.84 -5.32 -2.24
C LEU A 142 2.96 -4.32 -1.96
N ASN A 143 4.14 -4.84 -1.65
CA ASN A 143 5.35 -4.04 -1.55
C ASN A 143 6.12 -4.13 -2.87
N LEU A 144 6.57 -3.00 -3.36
CA LEU A 144 7.22 -2.86 -4.65
C LEU A 144 8.64 -2.31 -4.53
N SER A 145 9.48 -2.70 -5.47
CA SER A 145 10.71 -1.99 -5.76
C SER A 145 10.51 -1.11 -7.00
N LEU A 146 11.06 0.09 -6.96
CA LEU A 146 11.09 1.01 -8.08
C LEU A 146 12.35 0.73 -8.87
N ILE A 147 12.21 0.21 -10.09
CA ILE A 147 13.33 -0.30 -10.87
C ILE A 147 13.68 0.54 -12.08
N HIS A 148 12.80 1.44 -12.51
CA HIS A 148 13.06 2.34 -13.63
C HIS A 148 12.08 3.51 -13.64
N ILE A 149 12.56 4.65 -14.11
CA ILE A 149 11.77 5.87 -14.25
C ILE A 149 11.70 6.26 -15.73
#